data_f943cd94ce444af442135508b15e1696
#
_entry.id   f943cd94ce444af442135508b15e1696
#
_cell.length_a   1.000
_cell.length_b   1.000
_cell.length_c   1.000
_cell.angle_alpha   90.00
_cell.angle_beta   90.00
_cell.angle_gamma   90.00
#
_symmetry.space_group_name_H-M   'P 1'
#
loop_
_entity.id
_entity.type
_entity.pdbx_description
1 polymer ?
#
loop_
_entity_poly.entity_id
_entity_poly.type
_entity_poly.pdbx_seq_one_letter_code
_entity_poly.pdbx_strand_id
1 'polypeptide(L)'
;MLCSAPMLPLEGTLLEKLRKIEALHAGTTVDGEREAARRAAERIRARLAELRGKERDTVLKYSLPDPWKRKLFVALCRRYGVKPFREPWRRYSTVLVRAPKTFQTQTLWPEFLALAEELHAHLQELTERVIREAINEDVSEAAEAGPPSALPEQSEDASR
;
A
#
# COMPACT_ATOMS: atom_id res chain seq x y z
N MET A 1 11.95 -22.67 5.66
CA MET A 1 10.63 -23.25 5.93
C MET A 1 9.76 -22.18 6.58
N LEU A 2 8.91 -21.54 5.79
CA LEU A 2 7.96 -20.57 6.28
C LEU A 2 6.76 -21.33 6.83
N CYS A 3 6.65 -21.39 8.15
CA CYS A 3 5.44 -21.88 8.82
C CYS A 3 4.31 -20.88 8.53
N SER A 4 3.49 -21.17 7.54
CA SER A 4 2.15 -20.59 7.39
C SER A 4 1.32 -21.07 8.57
N ALA A 5 1.18 -20.26 9.59
CA ALA A 5 0.13 -20.48 10.57
C ALA A 5 -1.22 -20.27 9.84
N PRO A 6 -2.16 -21.22 9.92
CA PRO A 6 -3.45 -21.08 9.24
C PRO A 6 -4.18 -19.87 9.80
N MET A 7 -4.60 -18.97 8.91
CA MET A 7 -5.62 -17.95 9.26
C MET A 7 -6.78 -18.68 9.93
N LEU A 8 -7.20 -18.20 11.10
CA LEU A 8 -8.40 -18.73 11.73
C LEU A 8 -9.55 -18.58 10.73
N PRO A 9 -10.29 -19.64 10.37
CA PRO A 9 -11.31 -19.59 9.33
C PRO A 9 -12.39 -18.53 9.60
N LEU A 10 -12.55 -18.16 10.86
CA LEU A 10 -13.48 -17.12 11.30
C LEU A 10 -13.03 -15.72 10.91
N GLU A 11 -11.74 -15.43 10.95
CA GLU A 11 -11.18 -14.11 10.59
C GLU A 11 -11.34 -13.85 9.08
N GLY A 12 -10.99 -14.82 8.24
CA GLY A 12 -11.19 -14.73 6.79
C GLY A 12 -12.64 -14.46 6.41
N THR A 13 -13.59 -15.15 7.04
CA THR A 13 -15.03 -14.95 6.81
C THR A 13 -15.50 -13.54 7.22
N LEU A 14 -14.99 -13.00 8.32
CA LEU A 14 -15.33 -11.65 8.76
C LEU A 14 -14.77 -10.58 7.82
N LEU A 15 -13.57 -10.77 7.28
CA LEU A 15 -12.97 -9.88 6.30
C LEU A 15 -13.75 -9.87 4.98
N GLU A 16 -14.18 -11.02 4.48
CA GLU A 16 -15.05 -11.08 3.30
C GLU A 16 -16.39 -10.38 3.51
N LYS A 17 -17.00 -10.55 4.68
CA LYS A 17 -18.24 -9.84 5.04
C LYS A 17 -18.02 -8.33 5.09
N LEU A 18 -16.90 -7.88 5.64
CA LEU A 18 -16.55 -6.46 5.68
C LEU A 18 -16.44 -5.87 4.28
N ARG A 19 -15.74 -6.54 3.37
CA ARG A 19 -15.62 -6.12 1.96
C ARG A 19 -16.97 -5.99 1.27
N LYS A 20 -17.86 -6.98 1.47
CA LYS A 20 -19.24 -6.94 0.89
C LYS A 20 -20.06 -5.77 1.42
N ILE A 21 -19.98 -5.50 2.73
CA ILE A 21 -20.70 -4.39 3.35
C ILE A 21 -20.14 -3.04 2.90
N GLU A 22 -18.84 -2.90 2.75
CA GLU A 22 -18.24 -1.68 2.24
C GLU A 22 -18.59 -1.42 0.76
N ALA A 23 -18.66 -2.48 -0.04
CA ALA A 23 -19.14 -2.38 -1.43
C ALA A 23 -20.61 -1.93 -1.50
N LEU A 24 -21.48 -2.45 -0.63
CA LEU A 24 -22.86 -2.01 -0.52
C LEU A 24 -22.96 -0.54 -0.08
N HIS A 25 -22.17 -0.13 0.90
CA HIS A 25 -22.13 1.26 1.37
C HIS A 25 -21.70 2.23 0.25
N ALA A 26 -20.76 1.83 -0.58
CA ALA A 26 -20.30 2.65 -1.72
C ALA A 26 -21.33 2.73 -2.85
N GLY A 27 -22.14 1.68 -3.04
CA GLY A 27 -23.11 1.57 -4.13
C GLY A 27 -24.51 2.09 -3.81
N THR A 28 -24.85 2.32 -2.53
CA THR A 28 -26.21 2.74 -2.16
C THR A 28 -26.37 4.25 -2.11
N THR A 29 -27.48 4.74 -2.63
CA THR A 29 -27.91 6.15 -2.58
C THR A 29 -28.90 6.42 -1.46
N VAL A 30 -29.40 5.37 -0.79
CA VAL A 30 -30.41 5.47 0.29
C VAL A 30 -29.72 5.67 1.65
N ASP A 31 -30.00 6.78 2.32
CA ASP A 31 -29.33 7.13 3.58
C ASP A 31 -29.53 6.09 4.69
N GLY A 32 -30.71 5.47 4.79
CA GLY A 32 -30.99 4.42 5.77
C GLY A 32 -30.15 3.16 5.56
N GLU A 33 -29.98 2.74 4.31
CA GLU A 33 -29.13 1.59 3.96
C GLU A 33 -27.66 1.88 4.20
N ARG A 34 -27.22 3.10 3.88
CA ARG A 34 -25.86 3.56 4.12
C ARG A 34 -25.51 3.53 5.61
N GLU A 35 -26.41 4.03 6.45
CA GLU A 35 -26.25 4.01 7.91
C GLU A 35 -26.26 2.59 8.47
N ALA A 36 -27.13 1.72 7.96
CA ALA A 36 -27.17 0.30 8.35
C ALA A 36 -25.85 -0.42 7.98
N ALA A 37 -25.34 -0.18 6.77
CA ALA A 37 -24.06 -0.74 6.31
C ALA A 37 -22.88 -0.22 7.18
N ARG A 38 -22.86 1.06 7.54
CA ARG A 38 -21.86 1.64 8.43
C ARG A 38 -21.83 0.95 9.78
N ARG A 39 -23.00 0.81 10.43
CA ARG A 39 -23.11 0.12 11.73
C ARG A 39 -22.73 -1.36 11.65
N ALA A 40 -23.05 -2.04 10.55
CA ALA A 40 -22.64 -3.41 10.32
C ALA A 40 -21.12 -3.54 10.16
N ALA A 41 -20.48 -2.64 9.42
CA ALA A 41 -19.03 -2.59 9.27
C ALA A 41 -18.32 -2.34 10.61
N GLU A 42 -18.83 -1.42 11.43
CA GLU A 42 -18.31 -1.14 12.77
C GLU A 42 -18.34 -2.37 13.69
N ARG A 43 -19.47 -3.12 13.70
CA ARG A 43 -19.59 -4.37 14.47
C ARG A 43 -18.58 -5.42 14.04
N ILE A 44 -18.36 -5.58 12.74
CA ILE A 44 -17.38 -6.54 12.23
C ILE A 44 -15.96 -6.12 12.59
N ARG A 45 -15.62 -4.83 12.48
CA ARG A 45 -14.32 -4.30 12.90
C ARG A 45 -14.07 -4.51 14.40
N ALA A 46 -15.08 -4.30 15.25
CA ALA A 46 -15.00 -4.58 16.68
C ALA A 46 -14.73 -6.07 16.95
N ARG A 47 -15.41 -6.97 16.23
CA ARG A 47 -15.20 -8.42 16.38
C ARG A 47 -13.82 -8.85 15.91
N LEU A 48 -13.32 -8.28 14.83
CA LEU A 48 -11.93 -8.49 14.37
C LEU A 48 -10.91 -8.01 15.40
N ALA A 49 -11.16 -6.86 16.04
CA ALA A 49 -10.31 -6.35 17.12
C ALA A 49 -10.28 -7.28 18.34
N GLU A 50 -11.43 -7.86 18.73
CA GLU A 50 -11.49 -8.85 19.83
C GLU A 50 -10.69 -10.13 19.49
N LEU A 51 -10.79 -10.63 18.27
CA LEU A 51 -10.02 -11.80 17.84
C LEU A 51 -8.52 -11.54 17.87
N ARG A 52 -8.12 -10.32 17.46
CA ARG A 52 -6.72 -9.88 17.49
C ARG A 52 -6.19 -9.66 18.91
N GLY A 53 -7.05 -9.27 19.85
CA GLY A 53 -6.68 -9.07 21.26
C GLY A 53 -6.19 -10.32 21.99
N LYS A 54 -6.31 -11.50 21.39
CA LYS A 54 -5.77 -12.76 21.91
C LYS A 54 -4.28 -12.95 21.65
N GLU A 55 -3.72 -12.26 20.68
CA GLU A 55 -2.29 -12.25 20.37
C GLU A 55 -1.67 -10.92 20.79
N ARG A 56 -0.42 -10.96 21.25
CA ARG A 56 0.30 -9.73 21.65
C ARG A 56 0.58 -8.85 20.44
N ASP A 57 0.25 -7.57 20.59
CA ASP A 57 0.60 -6.56 19.60
C ASP A 57 2.12 -6.45 19.42
N THR A 58 2.53 -6.46 18.18
CA THR A 58 3.92 -6.25 17.76
C THR A 58 4.00 -5.01 16.89
N VAL A 59 5.00 -4.18 17.12
CA VAL A 59 5.26 -3.03 16.25
C VAL A 59 6.13 -3.47 15.08
N LEU A 60 5.59 -3.45 13.87
CA LEU A 60 6.34 -3.68 12.65
C LEU A 60 6.56 -2.36 11.91
N LYS A 61 7.67 -2.32 11.18
CA LYS A 61 8.13 -1.18 10.41
C LYS A 61 8.01 -1.48 8.91
N TYR A 62 7.36 -0.57 8.19
CA TYR A 62 7.18 -0.64 6.76
C TYR A 62 7.87 0.54 6.09
N SER A 63 8.77 0.26 5.16
CA SER A 63 9.43 1.28 4.34
C SER A 63 8.68 1.46 3.04
N LEU A 64 8.04 2.62 2.86
CA LEU A 64 7.17 2.95 1.73
C LEU A 64 7.62 4.29 1.13
N PRO A 65 8.68 4.30 0.30
CA PRO A 65 9.20 5.53 -0.30
C PRO A 65 8.20 6.19 -1.25
N ASP A 66 7.44 5.39 -1.98
CA ASP A 66 6.40 5.88 -2.89
C ASP A 66 5.25 6.54 -2.10
N PRO A 67 4.93 7.81 -2.36
CA PRO A 67 3.88 8.53 -1.64
C PRO A 67 2.48 7.95 -1.88
N TRP A 68 2.21 7.41 -3.07
CA TRP A 68 0.92 6.80 -3.39
C TRP A 68 0.71 5.49 -2.63
N LYS A 69 1.71 4.61 -2.67
CA LYS A 69 1.70 3.34 -1.91
C LYS A 69 1.59 3.60 -0.41
N ARG A 70 2.27 4.64 0.11
CA ARG A 70 2.17 5.01 1.52
C ARG A 70 0.78 5.49 1.91
N LYS A 71 0.12 6.33 1.09
CA LYS A 71 -1.27 6.76 1.32
C LYS A 71 -2.22 5.56 1.31
N LEU A 72 -2.06 4.66 0.35
CA LEU A 72 -2.85 3.44 0.24
C LEU A 72 -2.69 2.55 1.48
N PHE A 73 -1.46 2.33 1.94
CA PHE A 73 -1.18 1.53 3.14
C PHE A 73 -1.80 2.12 4.40
N VAL A 74 -1.70 3.43 4.59
CA VAL A 74 -2.32 4.13 5.72
C VAL A 74 -3.84 4.02 5.69
N ALA A 75 -4.45 4.15 4.51
CA ALA A 75 -5.89 3.99 4.33
C ALA A 75 -6.34 2.55 4.64
N LEU A 76 -5.59 1.56 4.18
CA LEU A 76 -5.84 0.15 4.46
C LEU A 76 -5.74 -0.17 5.96
N CYS A 77 -4.73 0.34 6.65
CA CYS A 77 -4.63 0.22 8.11
C CYS A 77 -5.88 0.79 8.83
N ARG A 78 -6.31 1.99 8.43
CA ARG A 78 -7.52 2.63 9.01
C ARG A 78 -8.78 1.82 8.74
N ARG A 79 -8.91 1.24 7.56
CA ARG A 79 -10.02 0.34 7.20
C ARG A 79 -10.15 -0.81 8.19
N TYR A 80 -9.04 -1.39 8.62
CA TYR A 80 -8.99 -2.46 9.62
C TYR A 80 -9.01 -1.97 11.07
N GLY A 81 -9.22 -0.69 11.32
CA GLY A 81 -9.24 -0.11 12.66
C GLY A 81 -7.86 -0.06 13.32
N VAL A 82 -6.79 -0.28 12.55
CA VAL A 82 -5.41 -0.17 13.04
C VAL A 82 -4.92 1.25 12.83
N LYS A 83 -4.30 1.84 13.85
CA LYS A 83 -3.76 3.20 13.78
C LYS A 83 -2.27 3.16 13.41
N PRO A 84 -1.90 3.46 12.15
CA PRO A 84 -0.50 3.61 11.79
C PRO A 84 0.05 4.89 12.41
N PHE A 85 1.34 4.88 12.77
CA PHE A 85 2.01 6.03 13.34
C PHE A 85 3.42 6.20 12.77
N ARG A 86 4.05 7.32 13.06
CA ARG A 86 5.40 7.66 12.64
C ARG A 86 6.18 8.23 13.82
N GLU A 87 7.46 7.96 13.84
CA GLU A 87 8.39 8.57 14.79
C GLU A 87 9.05 9.79 14.14
N PRO A 88 9.14 10.93 14.80
CA PRO A 88 9.63 12.19 14.21
C PRO A 88 11.08 12.13 13.71
N TRP A 89 11.92 11.29 14.32
CA TRP A 89 13.33 11.08 13.93
C TRP A 89 13.54 10.05 12.83
N ARG A 90 12.48 9.39 12.35
CA ARG A 90 12.58 8.43 11.24
C ARG A 90 12.31 9.10 9.89
N ARG A 91 12.79 8.44 8.83
CA ARG A 91 12.51 8.89 7.46
C ARG A 91 11.01 9.00 7.22
N TYR A 92 10.62 10.00 6.44
CA TYR A 92 9.21 10.24 6.09
C TYR A 92 8.53 9.02 5.44
N SER A 93 9.29 8.19 4.73
CA SER A 93 8.84 6.95 4.09
C SER A 93 8.55 5.80 5.04
N THR A 94 8.86 5.93 6.33
CA THR A 94 8.67 4.85 7.31
C THR A 94 7.34 5.00 8.02
N VAL A 95 6.53 3.95 7.99
CA VAL A 95 5.26 3.82 8.72
C VAL A 95 5.39 2.66 9.71
N LEU A 96 4.95 2.88 10.94
CA LEU A 96 4.91 1.87 11.99
C LEU A 96 3.46 1.45 12.24
N VAL A 97 3.27 0.16 12.45
CA VAL A 97 1.96 -0.43 12.74
C VAL A 97 2.06 -1.29 13.98
N ARG A 98 1.17 -1.05 14.94
CA ARG A 98 1.03 -1.87 16.14
C ARG A 98 -0.21 -2.73 16.01
N ALA A 99 -0.01 -4.01 15.83
CA ALA A 99 -1.08 -5.02 15.73
C ALA A 99 -0.46 -6.42 15.92
N PRO A 100 -1.27 -7.48 16.07
CA PRO A 100 -0.76 -8.84 16.07
C PRO A 100 0.09 -9.15 14.83
N LYS A 101 1.21 -9.82 15.02
CA LYS A 101 2.15 -10.12 13.94
C LYS A 101 1.50 -10.96 12.83
N THR A 102 0.71 -11.95 13.20
CA THR A 102 -0.02 -12.81 12.25
C THR A 102 -0.94 -12.00 11.35
N PHE A 103 -1.70 -11.08 11.92
CA PHE A 103 -2.55 -10.17 11.15
C PHE A 103 -1.74 -9.31 10.17
N GLN A 104 -0.63 -8.73 10.62
CA GLN A 104 0.19 -7.86 9.78
C GLN A 104 0.81 -8.63 8.60
N THR A 105 1.26 -9.87 8.82
CA THR A 105 1.98 -10.66 7.80
C THR A 105 1.06 -11.47 6.89
N GLN A 106 -0.08 -11.91 7.37
CA GLN A 106 -0.98 -12.81 6.64
C GLN A 106 -2.18 -12.10 6.00
N THR A 107 -2.57 -10.96 6.53
CA THR A 107 -3.75 -10.22 6.06
C THR A 107 -3.36 -8.86 5.50
N LEU A 108 -2.81 -7.99 6.35
CA LEU A 108 -2.55 -6.60 5.99
C LEU A 108 -1.55 -6.45 4.83
N TRP A 109 -0.42 -7.13 4.92
CA TRP A 109 0.66 -7.00 3.93
C TRP A 109 0.33 -7.63 2.58
N PRO A 110 -0.20 -8.86 2.48
CA PRO A 110 -0.60 -9.43 1.19
C PRO A 110 -1.69 -8.63 0.49
N GLU A 111 -2.69 -8.15 1.23
CA GLU A 111 -3.74 -7.30 0.64
C GLU A 111 -3.20 -5.96 0.16
N PHE A 112 -2.30 -5.36 0.93
CA PHE A 112 -1.60 -4.15 0.50
C PHE A 112 -0.82 -4.37 -0.81
N LEU A 113 -0.09 -5.47 -0.94
CA LEU A 113 0.67 -5.76 -2.16
C LEU A 113 -0.25 -5.89 -3.38
N ALA A 114 -1.37 -6.59 -3.26
CA ALA A 114 -2.35 -6.73 -4.35
C ALA A 114 -2.93 -5.37 -4.79
N LEU A 115 -3.34 -4.55 -3.82
CA LEU A 115 -3.87 -3.21 -4.10
C LEU A 115 -2.80 -2.25 -4.64
N ALA A 116 -1.55 -2.39 -4.19
CA ALA A 116 -0.44 -1.57 -4.68
C ALA A 116 -0.07 -1.88 -6.13
N GLU A 117 -0.19 -3.13 -6.54
CA GLU A 117 0.00 -3.56 -7.92
C GLU A 117 -1.11 -3.01 -8.83
N GLU A 118 -2.36 -3.12 -8.41
CA GLU A 118 -3.50 -2.54 -9.11
C GLU A 118 -3.39 -1.01 -9.25
N LEU A 119 -3.00 -0.33 -8.17
CA LEU A 119 -2.75 1.11 -8.20
C LEU A 119 -1.63 1.48 -9.17
N HIS A 120 -0.54 0.70 -9.20
CA HIS A 120 0.58 0.93 -10.10
C HIS A 120 0.15 0.82 -11.57
N ALA A 121 -0.61 -0.22 -11.92
CA ALA A 121 -1.15 -0.41 -13.27
C ALA A 121 -2.03 0.78 -13.70
N HIS A 122 -2.90 1.26 -12.83
CA HIS A 122 -3.75 2.43 -13.11
C HIS A 122 -2.95 3.72 -13.31
N LEU A 123 -1.94 3.95 -12.46
CA LEU A 123 -1.09 5.13 -12.58
C LEU A 123 -0.25 5.09 -13.87
N GLN A 124 0.24 3.92 -14.26
CA GLN A 124 0.95 3.75 -15.50
C GLN A 124 0.05 4.05 -16.71
N GLU A 125 -1.15 3.47 -16.76
CA GLU A 125 -2.12 3.72 -17.84
C GLU A 125 -2.48 5.22 -17.95
N LEU A 126 -2.72 5.89 -16.81
CA LEU A 126 -3.00 7.31 -16.78
C LEU A 126 -1.81 8.14 -17.28
N THR A 127 -0.60 7.78 -16.87
CA THR A 127 0.63 8.47 -17.28
C THR A 127 0.83 8.36 -18.79
N GLU A 128 0.71 7.16 -19.35
CA GLU A 128 0.83 6.93 -20.78
C GLU A 128 -0.25 7.69 -21.60
N ARG A 129 -1.47 7.76 -21.05
CA ARG A 129 -2.56 8.53 -21.66
C ARG A 129 -2.22 10.02 -21.70
N VAL A 130 -1.76 10.59 -20.58
CA VAL A 130 -1.37 12.00 -20.50
C VAL A 130 -0.22 12.32 -21.47
N ILE A 131 0.79 11.44 -21.57
CA ILE A 131 1.89 11.62 -22.53
C ILE A 131 1.36 11.65 -23.95
N ARG A 132 0.53 10.69 -24.34
CA ARG A 132 -0.03 10.63 -25.69
C ARG A 132 -0.95 11.78 -26.04
N GLU A 133 -1.83 12.17 -25.11
CA GLU A 133 -2.88 13.18 -25.39
C GLU A 133 -2.40 14.61 -25.21
N ALA A 134 -1.57 14.88 -24.20
CA ALA A 134 -1.13 16.24 -23.86
C ALA A 134 0.23 16.62 -24.43
N ILE A 135 1.15 15.66 -24.57
CA ILE A 135 2.52 15.91 -25.03
C ILE A 135 2.68 15.48 -26.50
N ASN A 136 1.87 14.51 -26.96
CA ASN A 136 1.93 13.88 -28.31
C ASN A 136 3.29 13.21 -28.56
N GLU A 137 3.90 12.62 -27.53
CA GLU A 137 5.23 12.02 -27.60
C GLU A 137 5.18 10.51 -27.35
N ASP A 138 6.31 9.88 -27.65
CA ASP A 138 6.54 8.47 -27.40
C ASP A 138 6.57 8.19 -25.87
N VAL A 139 5.99 7.07 -25.47
CA VAL A 139 5.94 6.60 -24.08
C VAL A 139 7.12 5.71 -23.68
N SER A 140 8.12 5.57 -24.56
CA SER A 140 9.29 4.75 -24.28
C SER A 140 10.16 5.32 -23.16
N GLU A 141 10.83 4.43 -22.43
CA GLU A 141 11.80 4.81 -21.42
C GLU A 141 13.03 5.48 -22.02
N ALA A 142 13.70 6.31 -21.22
CA ALA A 142 14.94 6.95 -21.64
C ALA A 142 16.03 5.92 -21.95
N ALA A 143 16.76 6.13 -23.04
CA ALA A 143 17.86 5.27 -23.41
C ALA A 143 18.99 5.30 -22.36
N GLU A 144 19.53 4.12 -22.02
CA GLU A 144 20.68 4.03 -21.14
C GLU A 144 21.91 4.66 -21.83
N ALA A 145 22.50 5.68 -21.21
CA ALA A 145 23.75 6.21 -21.64
C ALA A 145 24.88 5.19 -21.34
N GLY A 146 25.69 4.88 -22.34
CA GLY A 146 26.90 4.08 -22.12
C GLY A 146 27.85 4.75 -21.11
N PRO A 147 28.84 4.02 -20.56
CA PRO A 147 29.80 4.60 -19.65
C PRO A 147 30.44 5.83 -20.29
N PRO A 148 30.69 6.91 -19.51
CA PRO A 148 31.27 8.12 -20.06
C PRO A 148 32.56 7.76 -20.80
N SER A 149 32.59 8.06 -22.10
CA SER A 149 33.81 7.90 -22.89
C SER A 149 34.92 8.70 -22.22
N ALA A 150 36.05 8.06 -21.95
CA ALA A 150 37.21 8.73 -21.37
C ALA A 150 37.50 10.02 -22.15
N LEU A 151 37.57 11.13 -21.43
CA LEU A 151 37.98 12.41 -22.00
C LEU A 151 39.33 12.18 -22.72
N PRO A 152 39.52 12.70 -23.93
CA PRO A 152 40.83 12.63 -24.57
C PRO A 152 41.86 13.32 -23.67
N GLU A 153 42.91 12.59 -23.31
CA GLU A 153 44.05 13.15 -22.61
C GLU A 153 44.58 14.30 -23.47
N GLN A 154 44.46 15.52 -22.94
CA GLN A 154 45.17 16.65 -23.50
C GLN A 154 46.66 16.38 -23.32
N SER A 155 47.31 15.98 -24.39
CA SER A 155 48.75 15.96 -24.49
C SER A 155 49.23 17.39 -24.30
N GLU A 156 49.71 17.72 -23.11
CA GLU A 156 50.54 18.88 -22.87
C GLU A 156 51.84 18.69 -23.65
N ASP A 157 51.85 19.25 -24.86
CA ASP A 157 53.08 19.42 -25.61
C ASP A 157 53.88 20.59 -24.98
N ALA A 158 54.79 20.21 -24.11
CA ALA A 158 55.76 21.08 -23.54
C ALA A 158 56.81 21.40 -24.63
N SER A 159 56.78 22.60 -25.15
CA SER A 159 57.91 23.14 -25.93
C SER A 159 58.25 24.56 -25.51
N ARG A 160 59.40 24.62 -24.84
CA ARG A 160 60.36 25.75 -24.76
C ARG A 160 59.93 27.00 -24.01
#